data_abe38b892564713fdf4c78818f0dba0c
#
_entry.id   abe38b892564713fdf4c78818f0dba0c
#
_cell.length_a   1.000
_cell.length_b   1.000
_cell.length_c   1.000
_cell.angle_alpha   90.00
_cell.angle_beta   90.00
_cell.angle_gamma   90.00
#
_symmetry.space_group_name_H-M   'P 1'
#
loop_
_entity.id
_entity.type
_entity.pdbx_description
1 polymer ?
#
loop_
_entity_poly.entity_id
_entity_poly.type
_entity_poly.pdbx_seq_one_letter_code
_entity_poly.pdbx_strand_id
1 'polypeptide(L)'
;MRIGGVFFMRDLKRILELRFENHSQREIARMLKVSRNTVRDVFDAADAAGVYWNTAYNLSESQINELLFPSNGIDVSYEQPDYAYVHKELLKVGVSLKMLWKEYVEQCQSSHKVYLKYSAFCSNYSSYVKKNKLTMHITHKPGDKIMVDWDGKTMKVHDRSLNQDVTAYMFVAVLPFSMYCYVEACPRMDSKNWINCHIHAFEYFGGVSRILVPDNLKTGVTEHKKYEDPVLNKSYQEMADYYGMAVIPARVKMPKDKGAAEGSVFSMATTIIGILRNRTFFTFESLNKAIYIEMNKLNNEEFQKREGSRKSVYMNEEKDYMNPLPEHPFELSEWKMATVQLNYHIQVEKMNYSIPYEYVGKRVEVKLTKDTVTVYYKKNQICQHKRLYGHRNQYSTNEAHMPKNHQLFQWN
;
A
#
# COMPACT_ATOMS: atom_id res chain seq x y z
N MET A 1 -30.90 -2.88 -18.62
CA MET A 1 -29.80 -1.92 -18.43
C MET A 1 -29.10 -1.76 -19.78
N ARG A 2 -29.48 -0.76 -20.58
CA ARG A 2 -28.98 -0.54 -21.94
C ARG A 2 -27.65 0.18 -21.85
N ILE A 3 -26.55 -0.53 -22.08
CA ILE A 3 -25.24 0.05 -22.40
C ILE A 3 -25.36 0.42 -23.87
N GLY A 4 -25.13 1.70 -24.22
CA GLY A 4 -25.18 2.21 -25.58
C GLY A 4 -24.33 1.34 -26.51
N GLY A 5 -24.99 0.50 -27.29
CA GLY A 5 -24.37 -0.41 -28.21
C GLY A 5 -23.81 0.34 -29.40
N VAL A 6 -22.49 0.40 -29.49
CA VAL A 6 -21.86 0.43 -30.81
C VAL A 6 -22.08 -0.99 -31.40
N PHE A 7 -23.15 -1.15 -32.15
CA PHE A 7 -23.29 -2.32 -33.03
C PHE A 7 -22.09 -2.27 -33.99
N PHE A 8 -21.25 -3.29 -34.01
CA PHE A 8 -20.27 -3.43 -35.05
C PHE A 8 -21.01 -3.47 -36.37
N MET A 9 -20.91 -2.41 -37.18
CA MET A 9 -21.69 -2.19 -38.43
C MET A 9 -21.54 -3.33 -39.46
N ARG A 10 -20.70 -4.32 -39.22
CA ARG A 10 -20.41 -5.45 -40.10
C ARG A 10 -21.37 -6.67 -39.97
N ASP A 11 -22.22 -6.70 -38.94
CA ASP A 11 -22.95 -7.92 -38.62
C ASP A 11 -24.48 -7.87 -38.96
N LEU A 12 -25.08 -6.68 -39.17
CA LEU A 12 -26.52 -6.53 -39.37
C LEU A 12 -27.00 -7.22 -40.64
N LYS A 13 -26.31 -6.98 -41.75
CA LYS A 13 -26.62 -7.56 -43.06
C LYS A 13 -26.49 -9.09 -43.01
N ARG A 14 -25.44 -9.60 -42.34
CA ARG A 14 -25.23 -11.03 -42.19
C ARG A 14 -26.24 -11.70 -41.27
N ILE A 15 -26.74 -11.01 -40.25
CA ILE A 15 -27.84 -11.50 -39.40
C ILE A 15 -29.13 -11.65 -40.20
N LEU A 16 -29.47 -10.68 -41.06
CA LEU A 16 -30.68 -10.73 -41.90
C LEU A 16 -30.55 -11.81 -42.97
N GLU A 17 -29.38 -12.01 -43.54
CA GLU A 17 -29.09 -13.07 -44.52
C GLU A 17 -29.28 -14.46 -43.89
N LEU A 18 -28.63 -14.73 -42.73
CA LEU A 18 -28.77 -16.00 -42.02
C LEU A 18 -30.19 -16.26 -41.53
N ARG A 19 -30.95 -15.20 -41.18
CA ARG A 19 -32.39 -15.32 -40.91
C ARG A 19 -33.16 -15.80 -42.13
N PHE A 20 -32.86 -15.27 -43.29
CA PHE A 20 -33.47 -15.68 -44.56
C PHE A 20 -33.12 -17.13 -44.91
N GLU A 21 -31.94 -17.62 -44.57
CA GLU A 21 -31.49 -19.00 -44.68
C GLU A 21 -32.15 -19.94 -43.64
N ASN A 22 -33.11 -19.45 -42.84
CA ASN A 22 -33.85 -20.18 -41.79
C ASN A 22 -33.02 -20.66 -40.62
N HIS A 23 -31.90 -20.00 -40.31
CA HIS A 23 -31.13 -20.29 -39.11
C HIS A 23 -31.81 -19.71 -37.86
N SER A 24 -31.76 -20.47 -36.76
CA SER A 24 -32.29 -20.03 -35.49
C SER A 24 -31.44 -18.92 -34.85
N GLN A 25 -32.05 -18.07 -34.00
CA GLN A 25 -31.33 -17.02 -33.26
C GLN A 25 -30.12 -17.56 -32.47
N ARG A 26 -30.17 -18.80 -31.97
CA ARG A 26 -29.07 -19.44 -31.25
C ARG A 26 -27.90 -19.82 -32.17
N GLU A 27 -28.21 -20.31 -33.35
CA GLU A 27 -27.21 -20.67 -34.37
C GLU A 27 -26.50 -19.44 -34.90
N ILE A 28 -27.26 -18.38 -35.24
CA ILE A 28 -26.73 -17.09 -35.70
C ILE A 28 -25.84 -16.47 -34.65
N ALA A 29 -26.25 -16.46 -33.39
CA ALA A 29 -25.44 -15.94 -32.27
C ALA A 29 -24.12 -16.69 -32.14
N ARG A 30 -24.10 -18.01 -32.35
CA ARG A 30 -22.90 -18.85 -32.30
C ARG A 30 -22.00 -18.61 -33.51
N MET A 31 -22.56 -18.54 -34.72
CA MET A 31 -21.82 -18.32 -35.97
C MET A 31 -21.11 -16.98 -36.00
N LEU A 32 -21.80 -15.92 -35.55
CA LEU A 32 -21.28 -14.56 -35.58
C LEU A 32 -20.57 -14.13 -34.27
N LYS A 33 -20.54 -15.01 -33.26
CA LYS A 33 -19.96 -14.73 -31.92
C LYS A 33 -20.59 -13.50 -31.26
N VAL A 34 -21.86 -13.26 -31.46
CA VAL A 34 -22.64 -12.17 -30.85
C VAL A 34 -23.59 -12.71 -29.78
N SER A 35 -24.15 -11.82 -28.93
CA SER A 35 -25.14 -12.25 -27.95
C SER A 35 -26.46 -12.64 -28.60
N ARG A 36 -27.17 -13.63 -28.04
CA ARG A 36 -28.53 -14.00 -28.54
C ARG A 36 -29.49 -12.82 -28.44
N ASN A 37 -29.37 -11.99 -27.42
CA ASN A 37 -30.18 -10.79 -27.28
C ASN A 37 -29.93 -9.80 -28.42
N THR A 38 -28.68 -9.64 -28.87
CA THR A 38 -28.34 -8.82 -30.04
C THR A 38 -29.06 -9.32 -31.29
N VAL A 39 -29.03 -10.64 -31.55
CA VAL A 39 -29.74 -11.23 -32.73
C VAL A 39 -31.24 -11.04 -32.61
N ARG A 40 -31.83 -11.21 -31.41
CA ARG A 40 -33.25 -10.98 -31.17
C ARG A 40 -33.64 -9.51 -31.41
N ASP A 41 -32.85 -8.57 -30.87
CA ASP A 41 -33.11 -7.14 -31.02
C ASP A 41 -33.10 -6.72 -32.51
N VAL A 42 -32.18 -7.31 -33.31
CA VAL A 42 -32.18 -7.11 -34.79
C VAL A 42 -33.41 -7.72 -35.45
N PHE A 43 -33.83 -8.92 -35.04
CA PHE A 43 -35.06 -9.55 -35.59
C PHE A 43 -36.30 -8.70 -35.30
N ASP A 44 -36.46 -8.28 -34.03
CA ASP A 44 -37.59 -7.47 -33.58
C ASP A 44 -37.62 -6.11 -34.33
N ALA A 45 -36.43 -5.48 -34.50
CA ALA A 45 -36.34 -4.25 -35.28
C ALA A 45 -36.63 -4.44 -36.76
N ALA A 46 -36.18 -5.55 -37.37
CA ALA A 46 -36.45 -5.89 -38.77
C ALA A 46 -37.92 -6.13 -39.00
N ASP A 47 -38.60 -6.86 -38.10
CA ASP A 47 -40.05 -7.09 -38.17
C ASP A 47 -40.84 -5.79 -38.02
N ALA A 48 -40.45 -4.92 -37.08
CA ALA A 48 -41.07 -3.63 -36.85
C ALA A 48 -40.91 -2.64 -38.04
N ALA A 49 -39.76 -2.68 -38.70
CA ALA A 49 -39.46 -1.83 -39.86
C ALA A 49 -39.88 -2.45 -41.20
N GLY A 50 -40.33 -3.70 -41.22
CA GLY A 50 -40.66 -4.42 -42.46
C GLY A 50 -39.48 -4.68 -43.38
N VAL A 51 -38.27 -4.74 -42.80
CA VAL A 51 -37.01 -4.89 -43.54
C VAL A 51 -36.55 -6.37 -43.47
N TYR A 52 -36.61 -7.02 -44.62
CA TYR A 52 -36.20 -8.42 -44.80
C TYR A 52 -35.03 -8.51 -45.79
N TRP A 53 -34.40 -9.68 -45.92
CA TRP A 53 -33.24 -9.86 -46.80
C TRP A 53 -33.52 -9.42 -48.23
N ASN A 54 -34.73 -9.70 -48.76
CA ASN A 54 -35.15 -9.31 -50.12
C ASN A 54 -35.05 -7.80 -50.39
N THR A 55 -35.20 -6.99 -49.34
CA THR A 55 -35.11 -5.52 -49.43
C THR A 55 -33.75 -5.02 -48.99
N ALA A 56 -33.06 -5.75 -48.15
CA ALA A 56 -31.80 -5.35 -47.52
C ALA A 56 -30.54 -5.73 -48.30
N TYR A 57 -30.63 -6.71 -49.24
CA TYR A 57 -29.44 -7.25 -49.90
C TYR A 57 -28.62 -6.23 -50.71
N ASN A 58 -29.29 -5.21 -51.30
CA ASN A 58 -28.67 -4.12 -52.05
C ASN A 58 -28.25 -2.91 -51.18
N LEU A 59 -28.64 -2.89 -49.91
CA LEU A 59 -28.36 -1.79 -49.02
C LEU A 59 -26.98 -1.94 -48.36
N SER A 60 -26.32 -0.81 -48.05
CA SER A 60 -25.14 -0.80 -47.22
C SER A 60 -25.47 -1.05 -45.75
N GLU A 61 -24.50 -1.52 -44.96
CA GLU A 61 -24.67 -1.71 -43.51
C GLU A 61 -25.18 -0.45 -42.79
N SER A 62 -24.72 0.74 -43.19
CA SER A 62 -25.17 2.02 -42.65
C SER A 62 -26.63 2.31 -42.96
N GLN A 63 -27.10 2.01 -44.16
CA GLN A 63 -28.49 2.18 -44.56
C GLN A 63 -29.40 1.18 -43.83
N ILE A 64 -28.98 -0.05 -43.67
CA ILE A 64 -29.69 -1.07 -42.89
C ILE A 64 -29.80 -0.63 -41.41
N ASN A 65 -28.70 -0.12 -40.85
CA ASN A 65 -28.70 0.35 -39.48
C ASN A 65 -29.64 1.54 -39.26
N GLU A 66 -29.72 2.47 -40.21
CA GLU A 66 -30.62 3.61 -40.14
C GLU A 66 -32.11 3.20 -40.29
N LEU A 67 -32.38 2.19 -41.08
CA LEU A 67 -33.74 1.62 -41.23
C LEU A 67 -34.17 0.81 -40.01
N LEU A 68 -33.32 -0.02 -39.46
CA LEU A 68 -33.65 -0.86 -38.31
C LEU A 68 -33.63 -0.10 -36.99
N PHE A 69 -32.71 0.85 -36.86
CA PHE A 69 -32.53 1.64 -35.64
C PHE A 69 -32.48 3.12 -36.01
N PRO A 70 -33.61 3.70 -36.51
CA PRO A 70 -33.63 5.11 -36.82
C PRO A 70 -33.17 5.87 -35.57
N SER A 71 -32.12 6.62 -35.71
CA SER A 71 -31.73 7.60 -34.70
C SER A 71 -32.91 8.56 -34.60
N ASN A 72 -33.77 8.41 -33.60
CA ASN A 72 -34.73 9.44 -33.23
C ASN A 72 -33.89 10.69 -32.91
N GLY A 73 -33.58 11.43 -33.97
CA GLY A 73 -32.77 12.61 -33.92
C GLY A 73 -33.47 13.76 -33.21
N ILE A 74 -33.51 13.68 -31.89
CA ILE A 74 -33.23 14.85 -31.09
C ILE A 74 -31.73 14.74 -30.86
N ASP A 75 -30.97 15.43 -31.68
CA ASP A 75 -29.56 15.68 -31.45
C ASP A 75 -29.50 16.57 -30.20
N VAL A 76 -29.62 15.91 -29.03
CA VAL A 76 -29.49 16.59 -27.74
C VAL A 76 -28.02 16.93 -27.61
N SER A 77 -27.68 18.10 -28.12
CA SER A 77 -26.33 18.66 -27.94
C SER A 77 -26.11 18.90 -26.45
N TYR A 78 -25.44 17.92 -25.81
CA TYR A 78 -25.00 18.06 -24.44
C TYR A 78 -23.91 19.13 -24.38
N GLU A 79 -24.08 20.09 -23.47
CA GLU A 79 -22.98 21.03 -23.18
C GLU A 79 -21.75 20.23 -22.70
N GLN A 80 -20.62 20.46 -23.34
CA GLN A 80 -19.40 19.76 -22.98
C GLN A 80 -18.72 20.45 -21.82
N PRO A 81 -18.36 19.73 -20.74
CA PRO A 81 -17.61 20.29 -19.64
C PRO A 81 -16.20 20.70 -20.07
N ASP A 82 -15.69 21.77 -19.50
CA ASP A 82 -14.26 22.10 -19.63
C ASP A 82 -13.42 21.14 -18.75
N TYR A 83 -12.96 20.06 -19.36
CA TYR A 83 -12.15 19.06 -18.66
C TYR A 83 -10.77 19.56 -18.27
N ALA A 84 -10.25 20.65 -18.89
CA ALA A 84 -9.01 21.28 -18.45
C ALA A 84 -9.22 22.00 -17.11
N TYR A 85 -10.31 22.74 -16.99
CA TYR A 85 -10.73 23.33 -15.72
C TYR A 85 -10.99 22.26 -14.66
N VAL A 86 -11.78 21.22 -14.98
CA VAL A 86 -12.05 20.08 -14.07
C VAL A 86 -10.74 19.46 -13.56
N HIS A 87 -9.77 19.26 -14.45
CA HIS A 87 -8.47 18.69 -14.08
C HIS A 87 -7.69 19.60 -13.13
N LYS A 88 -7.68 20.90 -13.38
CA LYS A 88 -7.01 21.90 -12.54
C LYS A 88 -7.65 22.01 -11.15
N GLU A 89 -8.98 22.03 -11.09
CA GLU A 89 -9.72 22.12 -9.82
C GLU A 89 -9.56 20.89 -8.94
N LEU A 90 -9.47 19.69 -9.53
CA LEU A 90 -9.22 18.46 -8.79
C LEU A 90 -7.85 18.43 -8.06
N LEU A 91 -6.92 19.33 -8.40
CA LEU A 91 -5.66 19.47 -7.68
C LEU A 91 -5.83 20.18 -6.33
N LYS A 92 -6.93 20.87 -6.12
CA LYS A 92 -7.21 21.59 -4.89
C LYS A 92 -7.71 20.66 -3.78
N VAL A 93 -7.34 20.96 -2.54
CA VAL A 93 -7.73 20.15 -1.37
C VAL A 93 -9.25 20.22 -1.18
N GLY A 94 -9.88 19.07 -1.02
CA GLY A 94 -11.32 18.94 -0.74
C GLY A 94 -12.21 18.94 -1.98
N VAL A 95 -11.68 19.16 -3.18
CA VAL A 95 -12.44 19.11 -4.43
C VAL A 95 -12.57 17.66 -4.92
N SER A 96 -13.77 17.25 -5.28
CA SER A 96 -14.06 15.92 -5.82
C SER A 96 -14.73 16.00 -7.19
N LEU A 97 -14.56 14.94 -7.99
CA LEU A 97 -15.18 14.87 -9.31
C LEU A 97 -16.72 15.00 -9.25
N LYS A 98 -17.32 14.51 -8.16
CA LYS A 98 -18.78 14.63 -7.93
C LYS A 98 -19.19 16.08 -7.63
N MET A 99 -18.36 16.84 -6.94
CA MET A 99 -18.58 18.25 -6.65
C MET A 99 -18.53 19.06 -7.95
N LEU A 100 -17.48 18.88 -8.75
CA LEU A 100 -17.32 19.56 -10.04
C LEU A 100 -18.41 19.19 -11.05
N TRP A 101 -18.91 17.95 -11.01
CA TRP A 101 -20.08 17.58 -11.81
C TRP A 101 -21.35 18.32 -11.37
N LYS A 102 -21.57 18.55 -10.07
CA LYS A 102 -22.71 19.34 -9.59
C LYS A 102 -22.61 20.78 -10.02
N GLU A 103 -21.44 21.41 -9.90
CA GLU A 103 -21.19 22.77 -10.38
C GLU A 103 -21.50 22.90 -11.89
N TYR A 104 -21.00 21.94 -12.68
CA TYR A 104 -21.31 21.86 -14.11
C TYR A 104 -22.83 21.73 -14.37
N VAL A 105 -23.57 20.90 -13.61
CA VAL A 105 -25.01 20.75 -13.74
C VAL A 105 -25.73 22.06 -13.42
N GLU A 106 -25.37 22.74 -12.34
CA GLU A 106 -25.93 24.04 -11.95
C GLU A 106 -25.69 25.11 -13.03
N GLN A 107 -24.50 25.16 -13.60
CA GLN A 107 -24.17 26.05 -14.72
C GLN A 107 -25.00 25.73 -15.98
N CYS A 108 -25.17 24.48 -16.32
CA CYS A 108 -26.02 24.08 -17.46
C CYS A 108 -27.49 24.43 -17.21
N GLN A 109 -28.01 24.21 -16.01
CA GLN A 109 -29.38 24.53 -15.65
C GLN A 109 -29.66 26.04 -15.71
N SER A 110 -28.76 26.88 -15.20
CA SER A 110 -28.87 28.32 -15.28
C SER A 110 -28.84 28.86 -16.73
N SER A 111 -28.17 28.13 -17.62
CA SER A 111 -28.04 28.47 -19.06
C SER A 111 -29.07 27.74 -19.93
N HIS A 112 -30.02 27.02 -19.35
CA HIS A 112 -31.03 26.19 -20.07
C HIS A 112 -30.42 25.19 -21.08
N LYS A 113 -29.24 24.64 -20.75
CA LYS A 113 -28.51 23.68 -21.58
C LYS A 113 -28.66 22.26 -21.02
N VAL A 114 -28.59 21.26 -21.92
CA VAL A 114 -28.65 19.86 -21.51
C VAL A 114 -27.29 19.39 -21.03
N TYR A 115 -27.23 18.78 -19.84
CA TYR A 115 -26.01 18.33 -19.18
C TYR A 115 -25.80 16.83 -19.22
N LEU A 116 -24.55 16.40 -19.13
CA LEU A 116 -24.15 14.98 -19.04
C LEU A 116 -24.50 14.38 -17.69
N LYS A 117 -24.99 13.14 -17.69
CA LYS A 117 -25.14 12.35 -16.47
C LYS A 117 -23.76 12.09 -15.85
N TYR A 118 -23.71 11.89 -14.51
CA TYR A 118 -22.45 11.72 -13.78
C TYR A 118 -21.54 10.62 -14.35
N SER A 119 -22.11 9.49 -14.77
CA SER A 119 -21.33 8.38 -15.38
C SER A 119 -20.64 8.79 -16.68
N ALA A 120 -21.37 9.53 -17.55
CA ALA A 120 -20.83 10.04 -18.82
C ALA A 120 -19.76 11.12 -18.57
N PHE A 121 -19.99 12.04 -17.62
CA PHE A 121 -19.02 13.04 -17.19
C PHE A 121 -17.71 12.38 -16.72
N CYS A 122 -17.78 11.36 -15.86
CA CYS A 122 -16.61 10.64 -15.38
C CYS A 122 -15.87 9.87 -16.49
N SER A 123 -16.63 9.23 -17.40
CA SER A 123 -16.07 8.49 -18.54
C SER A 123 -15.32 9.41 -19.48
N ASN A 124 -15.93 10.55 -19.82
CA ASN A 124 -15.32 11.55 -20.71
C ASN A 124 -14.09 12.22 -20.07
N TYR A 125 -14.14 12.52 -18.76
CA TYR A 125 -12.97 12.98 -18.02
C TYR A 125 -11.84 11.96 -18.04
N SER A 126 -12.13 10.68 -17.81
CA SER A 126 -11.13 9.61 -17.90
C SER A 126 -10.50 9.53 -19.29
N SER A 127 -11.30 9.69 -20.34
CA SER A 127 -10.82 9.72 -21.73
C SER A 127 -9.96 10.96 -22.01
N TYR A 128 -10.34 12.13 -21.48
CA TYR A 128 -9.56 13.36 -21.55
C TYR A 128 -8.16 13.19 -20.89
N VAL A 129 -8.12 12.62 -19.68
CA VAL A 129 -6.86 12.35 -18.95
C VAL A 129 -5.96 11.41 -19.75
N LYS A 130 -6.52 10.34 -20.33
CA LYS A 130 -5.77 9.38 -21.16
C LYS A 130 -5.25 10.02 -22.43
N LYS A 131 -6.10 10.79 -23.16
CA LYS A 131 -5.74 11.46 -24.41
C LYS A 131 -4.61 12.48 -24.24
N ASN A 132 -4.65 13.22 -23.14
CA ASN A 132 -3.67 14.28 -22.87
C ASN A 132 -2.45 13.76 -22.06
N LYS A 133 -2.35 12.44 -21.81
CA LYS A 133 -1.26 11.83 -21.02
C LYS A 133 -1.03 12.51 -19.67
N LEU A 134 -2.12 12.97 -19.03
CA LEU A 134 -2.08 13.70 -17.75
C LEU A 134 -1.84 12.79 -16.54
N THR A 135 -1.77 11.46 -16.72
CA THR A 135 -1.30 10.52 -15.74
C THR A 135 0.22 10.55 -15.72
N MET A 136 0.78 11.09 -14.67
CA MET A 136 2.23 11.08 -14.45
C MET A 136 2.66 9.62 -14.19
N HIS A 137 3.48 9.08 -15.07
CA HIS A 137 4.14 7.80 -14.83
C HIS A 137 5.30 8.07 -13.87
N ILE A 138 5.14 7.70 -12.60
CA ILE A 138 6.22 7.82 -11.63
C ILE A 138 7.25 6.75 -11.98
N THR A 139 8.41 7.17 -12.48
CA THR A 139 9.55 6.30 -12.67
C THR A 139 10.31 6.20 -11.35
N HIS A 140 10.38 4.98 -10.79
CA HIS A 140 11.20 4.71 -9.64
C HIS A 140 12.63 4.42 -10.09
N LYS A 141 13.61 4.87 -9.31
CA LYS A 141 15.02 4.52 -9.53
C LYS A 141 15.34 3.21 -8.78
N PRO A 142 16.18 2.34 -9.33
CA PRO A 142 16.57 1.11 -8.65
C PRO A 142 17.31 1.43 -7.35
N GLY A 143 17.02 0.69 -6.28
CA GLY A 143 17.64 0.81 -4.97
C GLY A 143 17.42 2.13 -4.23
N ASP A 144 16.58 3.04 -4.76
CA ASP A 144 16.39 4.37 -4.19
C ASP A 144 15.56 4.34 -2.91
N LYS A 145 14.48 3.55 -2.88
CA LYS A 145 13.55 3.52 -1.75
C LYS A 145 12.91 2.16 -1.49
N ILE A 146 12.58 1.93 -0.23
CA ILE A 146 11.70 0.85 0.24
C ILE A 146 10.42 1.50 0.76
N MET A 147 9.27 1.03 0.32
CA MET A 147 7.96 1.42 0.85
C MET A 147 7.49 0.36 1.83
N VAL A 148 6.99 0.79 3.00
CA VAL A 148 6.56 -0.11 4.08
C VAL A 148 5.23 0.31 4.66
N ASP A 149 4.40 -0.68 5.00
CA ASP A 149 3.09 -0.44 5.61
C ASP A 149 2.58 -1.67 6.37
N TRP A 150 1.56 -1.44 7.22
CA TRP A 150 0.67 -2.49 7.71
C TRP A 150 -0.52 -2.63 6.77
N ASP A 151 -0.74 -3.83 6.22
CA ASP A 151 -1.97 -4.10 5.45
C ASP A 151 -3.19 -3.96 6.37
N GLY A 152 -4.23 -3.28 5.89
CA GLY A 152 -5.49 -3.16 6.63
C GLY A 152 -6.25 -4.48 6.81
N LYS A 153 -5.85 -5.56 6.10
CA LYS A 153 -6.42 -6.90 6.22
C LYS A 153 -5.58 -7.77 7.14
N THR A 154 -6.23 -8.64 7.88
CA THR A 154 -5.61 -9.51 8.88
C THR A 154 -5.90 -10.96 8.62
N MET A 155 -5.08 -11.84 9.19
CA MET A 155 -5.34 -13.27 9.30
C MET A 155 -5.58 -13.65 10.77
N LYS A 156 -5.80 -14.93 11.03
CA LYS A 156 -5.99 -15.47 12.37
C LYS A 156 -5.04 -16.64 12.62
N VAL A 157 -4.52 -16.70 13.83
CA VAL A 157 -3.78 -17.85 14.37
C VAL A 157 -4.57 -18.39 15.56
N HIS A 158 -4.91 -19.66 15.54
CA HIS A 158 -5.65 -20.31 16.63
C HIS A 158 -4.69 -20.74 17.73
N ASP A 159 -4.72 -20.05 18.87
CA ASP A 159 -3.94 -20.42 20.05
C ASP A 159 -4.61 -21.60 20.77
N ARG A 160 -3.96 -22.76 20.71
CA ARG A 160 -4.47 -23.99 21.36
C ARG A 160 -4.48 -23.88 22.88
N SER A 161 -3.59 -23.10 23.48
CA SER A 161 -3.48 -22.98 24.94
C SER A 161 -4.63 -22.17 25.53
N LEU A 162 -5.06 -21.14 24.81
CA LEU A 162 -6.15 -20.24 25.18
C LEU A 162 -7.47 -20.59 24.50
N ASN A 163 -7.46 -21.55 23.56
CA ASN A 163 -8.60 -21.94 22.71
C ASN A 163 -9.31 -20.74 22.08
N GLN A 164 -8.52 -19.79 21.57
CA GLN A 164 -9.03 -18.56 20.94
C GLN A 164 -8.18 -18.13 19.75
N ASP A 165 -8.80 -17.37 18.86
CA ASP A 165 -8.13 -16.81 17.69
C ASP A 165 -7.37 -15.53 18.05
N VAL A 166 -6.11 -15.49 17.73
CA VAL A 166 -5.26 -14.30 17.82
C VAL A 166 -5.16 -13.65 16.44
N THR A 167 -5.39 -12.34 16.38
CA THR A 167 -5.26 -11.57 15.13
C THR A 167 -3.81 -11.50 14.69
N ALA A 168 -3.58 -11.80 13.41
CA ALA A 168 -2.28 -11.69 12.76
C ALA A 168 -2.30 -10.48 11.80
N TYR A 169 -1.52 -9.46 12.14
CA TYR A 169 -1.36 -8.25 11.34
C TYR A 169 -0.27 -8.45 10.30
N MET A 170 -0.53 -7.99 9.07
CA MET A 170 0.36 -8.20 7.94
C MET A 170 1.26 -6.99 7.71
N PHE A 171 2.57 -7.15 7.88
CA PHE A 171 3.58 -6.18 7.48
C PHE A 171 3.95 -6.41 6.02
N VAL A 172 4.11 -5.34 5.27
CA VAL A 172 4.51 -5.36 3.85
C VAL A 172 5.65 -4.40 3.61
N ALA A 173 6.70 -4.86 2.92
CA ALA A 173 7.77 -4.02 2.41
C ALA A 173 7.94 -4.28 0.91
N VAL A 174 8.10 -3.22 0.11
CA VAL A 174 8.20 -3.31 -1.35
C VAL A 174 9.29 -2.40 -1.87
N LEU A 175 10.07 -2.90 -2.82
CA LEU A 175 10.96 -2.14 -3.66
C LEU A 175 10.18 -1.67 -4.90
N PRO A 176 9.84 -0.36 -5.02
CA PRO A 176 8.88 0.07 -6.04
C PRO A 176 9.40 0.02 -7.48
N PHE A 177 10.70 -0.15 -7.71
CA PHE A 177 11.28 -0.32 -9.04
C PHE A 177 11.03 -1.72 -9.59
N SER A 178 11.45 -2.77 -8.87
CA SER A 178 11.26 -4.18 -9.26
C SER A 178 9.90 -4.73 -8.86
N MET A 179 9.18 -4.06 -7.96
CA MET A 179 7.99 -4.56 -7.26
C MET A 179 8.29 -5.79 -6.40
N TYR A 180 9.56 -6.05 -6.08
CA TYR A 180 9.98 -7.14 -5.21
C TYR A 180 9.51 -6.89 -3.80
N CYS A 181 8.83 -7.88 -3.21
CA CYS A 181 8.01 -7.68 -2.03
C CYS A 181 8.36 -8.67 -0.92
N TYR A 182 8.33 -8.17 0.32
CA TYR A 182 8.39 -8.95 1.55
C TYR A 182 7.10 -8.80 2.35
N VAL A 183 6.60 -9.91 2.90
CA VAL A 183 5.39 -9.94 3.72
C VAL A 183 5.62 -10.82 4.95
N GLU A 184 5.21 -10.34 6.12
CA GLU A 184 5.31 -11.06 7.40
C GLU A 184 4.08 -10.80 8.26
N ALA A 185 3.64 -11.81 9.02
CA ALA A 185 2.54 -11.70 9.97
C ALA A 185 3.04 -11.54 11.40
N CYS A 186 2.48 -10.58 12.13
CA CYS A 186 2.83 -10.26 13.51
C CYS A 186 1.61 -10.25 14.44
N PRO A 187 1.82 -10.54 15.74
CA PRO A 187 0.72 -10.55 16.72
C PRO A 187 0.24 -9.15 17.11
N ARG A 188 1.03 -8.10 16.89
CA ARG A 188 0.73 -6.72 17.28
C ARG A 188 1.37 -5.72 16.32
N MET A 189 0.70 -4.59 16.11
CA MET A 189 1.24 -3.43 15.39
C MET A 189 1.95 -2.47 16.37
N ASP A 190 2.89 -2.98 17.17
CA ASP A 190 3.71 -2.16 18.07
C ASP A 190 5.08 -1.81 17.46
N SER A 191 5.80 -0.87 18.07
CA SER A 191 7.10 -0.41 17.60
C SER A 191 8.15 -1.52 17.54
N LYS A 192 8.06 -2.51 18.43
CA LYS A 192 8.98 -3.65 18.47
C LYS A 192 8.81 -4.55 17.25
N ASN A 193 7.58 -4.97 16.97
CA ASN A 193 7.27 -5.78 15.78
C ASN A 193 7.54 -4.99 14.51
N TRP A 194 7.23 -3.69 14.49
CA TRP A 194 7.52 -2.81 13.37
C TRP A 194 9.01 -2.82 12.99
N ILE A 195 9.89 -2.58 13.96
CA ILE A 195 11.34 -2.56 13.75
C ILE A 195 11.84 -3.96 13.35
N ASN A 196 11.39 -5.04 14.02
CA ASN A 196 11.81 -6.39 13.68
C ASN A 196 11.41 -6.78 12.25
N CYS A 197 10.20 -6.44 11.81
CA CYS A 197 9.77 -6.70 10.44
C CYS A 197 10.63 -5.97 9.40
N HIS A 198 11.10 -4.75 9.71
CA HIS A 198 12.06 -4.05 8.84
C HIS A 198 13.38 -4.80 8.74
N ILE A 199 13.93 -5.25 9.87
CA ILE A 199 15.19 -6.01 9.90
C ILE A 199 15.06 -7.27 9.04
N HIS A 200 13.99 -8.05 9.22
CA HIS A 200 13.73 -9.25 8.44
C HIS A 200 13.53 -8.94 6.94
N ALA A 201 12.88 -7.82 6.61
CA ALA A 201 12.72 -7.38 5.23
C ALA A 201 14.07 -7.02 4.59
N PHE A 202 14.94 -6.31 5.31
CA PHE A 202 16.28 -5.96 4.84
C PHE A 202 17.16 -7.21 4.62
N GLU A 203 17.08 -8.18 5.53
CA GLU A 203 17.74 -9.48 5.39
C GLU A 203 17.20 -10.25 4.18
N TYR A 204 15.89 -10.25 3.96
CA TYR A 204 15.27 -10.89 2.80
C TYR A 204 15.70 -10.26 1.48
N PHE A 205 15.77 -8.93 1.42
CA PHE A 205 16.28 -8.22 0.24
C PHE A 205 17.80 -8.38 0.10
N GLY A 206 18.53 -8.64 1.17
CA GLY A 206 19.99 -8.72 1.16
C GLY A 206 20.66 -7.36 1.00
N GLY A 207 19.98 -6.29 1.39
CA GLY A 207 20.45 -4.91 1.32
C GLY A 207 19.37 -3.92 1.74
N VAL A 208 19.76 -2.63 1.81
CA VAL A 208 18.86 -1.52 2.15
C VAL A 208 18.89 -0.43 1.09
N SER A 209 17.78 0.27 0.91
CA SER A 209 17.69 1.45 0.05
C SER A 209 18.18 2.70 0.78
N ARG A 210 18.36 3.81 0.04
CA ARG A 210 18.73 5.11 0.63
C ARG A 210 17.57 5.73 1.41
N ILE A 211 16.33 5.47 0.98
CA ILE A 211 15.12 6.09 1.53
C ILE A 211 14.18 5.00 2.02
N LEU A 212 13.68 5.16 3.24
CA LEU A 212 12.63 4.36 3.84
C LEU A 212 11.35 5.20 3.87
N VAL A 213 10.31 4.71 3.19
CA VAL A 213 9.03 5.41 3.03
C VAL A 213 7.93 4.66 3.79
N PRO A 214 7.70 4.95 5.07
CA PRO A 214 6.54 4.43 5.78
C PRO A 214 5.27 5.15 5.33
N ASP A 215 4.16 4.41 5.15
CA ASP A 215 2.85 5.04 5.08
C ASP A 215 2.47 5.53 6.48
N ASN A 216 1.81 6.65 6.57
CA ASN A 216 1.42 7.50 7.69
C ASN A 216 1.16 6.78 9.04
N LEU A 217 2.20 6.25 9.68
CA LEU A 217 2.10 5.32 10.81
C LEU A 217 2.20 6.02 12.17
N LYS A 218 1.14 5.87 12.96
CA LYS A 218 1.14 6.20 14.39
C LYS A 218 2.22 5.42 15.19
N THR A 219 2.67 4.27 14.71
CA THR A 219 3.69 3.43 15.37
C THR A 219 5.13 3.91 15.14
N GLY A 220 5.39 4.60 14.04
CA GLY A 220 6.72 5.17 13.74
C GLY A 220 6.81 6.67 14.04
N VAL A 221 5.68 7.36 14.23
CA VAL A 221 5.60 8.81 14.41
C VAL A 221 4.89 9.13 15.71
N THR A 222 5.54 9.87 16.61
CA THR A 222 5.00 10.25 17.92
C THR A 222 4.12 11.51 17.85
N GLU A 223 4.37 12.42 16.91
CA GLU A 223 3.57 13.64 16.71
C GLU A 223 3.49 14.03 15.24
N HIS A 224 2.26 14.34 14.77
CA HIS A 224 1.98 14.94 13.48
C HIS A 224 1.37 16.32 13.69
N LYS A 225 2.17 17.37 13.58
CA LYS A 225 1.66 18.73 13.45
C LYS A 225 1.53 19.08 11.95
N LYS A 226 0.46 19.81 11.61
CA LYS A 226 -0.02 20.01 10.22
C LYS A 226 0.99 20.70 9.27
N TYR A 227 2.09 21.23 9.79
CA TYR A 227 3.13 21.99 9.05
C TYR A 227 4.56 21.75 9.57
N GLU A 228 4.78 20.76 10.47
CA GLU A 228 6.11 20.41 10.98
C GLU A 228 6.48 19.00 10.52
N ASP A 229 7.78 18.71 10.43
CA ASP A 229 8.27 17.37 10.13
C ASP A 229 7.78 16.36 11.18
N PRO A 230 7.38 15.15 10.78
CA PRO A 230 6.87 14.14 11.69
C PRO A 230 7.97 13.73 12.69
N VAL A 231 7.65 13.80 13.99
CA VAL A 231 8.57 13.32 15.03
C VAL A 231 8.57 11.80 15.05
N LEU A 232 9.65 11.21 14.57
CA LEU A 232 9.84 9.76 14.55
C LEU A 232 10.07 9.22 15.96
N ASN A 233 9.63 7.98 16.21
CA ASN A 233 10.02 7.24 17.40
C ASN A 233 11.55 7.11 17.43
N LYS A 234 12.19 7.40 18.57
CA LYS A 234 13.66 7.41 18.73
C LYS A 234 14.30 6.09 18.29
N SER A 235 13.73 4.96 18.66
CA SER A 235 14.26 3.64 18.26
C SER A 235 14.12 3.37 16.76
N TYR A 236 13.07 3.91 16.12
CA TYR A 236 12.88 3.80 14.67
C TYR A 236 13.91 4.66 13.91
N GLN A 237 14.16 5.88 14.40
CA GLN A 237 15.22 6.74 13.85
C GLN A 237 16.59 6.08 14.00
N GLU A 238 16.91 5.51 15.19
CA GLU A 238 18.17 4.81 15.42
C GLU A 238 18.37 3.61 14.47
N MET A 239 17.30 2.86 14.20
CA MET A 239 17.34 1.78 13.20
C MET A 239 17.67 2.34 11.82
N ALA A 240 16.99 3.39 11.39
CA ALA A 240 17.24 3.99 10.09
C ALA A 240 18.67 4.53 9.96
N ASP A 241 19.15 5.23 10.98
CA ASP A 241 20.52 5.76 11.05
C ASP A 241 21.55 4.63 11.03
N TYR A 242 21.28 3.52 11.74
CA TYR A 242 22.16 2.35 11.76
C TYR A 242 22.34 1.73 10.38
N TYR A 243 21.26 1.66 9.58
CA TYR A 243 21.28 1.16 8.21
C TYR A 243 21.64 2.24 7.17
N GLY A 244 21.92 3.47 7.59
CA GLY A 244 22.25 4.58 6.69
C GLY A 244 21.09 5.04 5.81
N MET A 245 19.86 4.92 6.28
CA MET A 245 18.63 5.25 5.55
C MET A 245 18.03 6.57 6.04
N ALA A 246 17.50 7.37 5.10
CA ALA A 246 16.66 8.52 5.43
C ALA A 246 15.19 8.10 5.50
N VAL A 247 14.51 8.39 6.62
CA VAL A 247 13.07 8.13 6.74
C VAL A 247 12.29 9.31 6.19
N ILE A 248 11.53 9.09 5.12
CA ILE A 248 10.68 10.10 4.48
C ILE A 248 9.24 9.55 4.45
N PRO A 249 8.39 9.90 5.42
CA PRO A 249 7.00 9.43 5.43
C PRO A 249 6.24 9.88 4.19
N ALA A 250 5.34 9.01 3.69
CA ALA A 250 4.48 9.36 2.57
C ALA A 250 3.61 10.59 2.91
N ARG A 251 3.46 11.51 1.97
CA ARG A 251 2.71 12.76 2.19
C ARG A 251 1.24 12.47 2.44
N VAL A 252 0.72 13.00 3.56
CA VAL A 252 -0.70 12.92 3.89
C VAL A 252 -1.53 13.63 2.81
N LYS A 253 -2.51 12.92 2.20
CA LYS A 253 -3.51 13.46 1.27
C LYS A 253 -3.03 13.85 -0.15
N MET A 254 -1.98 13.25 -0.68
CA MET A 254 -1.68 13.32 -2.12
C MET A 254 -1.94 11.97 -2.81
N PRO A 255 -3.19 11.64 -3.21
CA PRO A 255 -3.52 10.36 -3.85
C PRO A 255 -2.80 10.14 -5.19
N LYS A 256 -2.20 11.19 -5.75
CA LYS A 256 -1.49 11.14 -7.04
C LYS A 256 -0.04 10.68 -6.92
N ASP A 257 0.58 10.82 -5.75
CA ASP A 257 1.91 10.25 -5.46
C ASP A 257 1.81 8.73 -5.22
N LYS A 258 0.60 8.27 -4.96
CA LYS A 258 0.16 6.89 -4.72
C LYS A 258 -0.16 6.13 -6.01
N GLY A 259 0.64 6.31 -7.07
CA GLY A 259 0.44 5.66 -8.37
C GLY A 259 0.44 4.12 -8.33
N ALA A 260 0.63 3.48 -9.48
CA ALA A 260 0.55 2.03 -9.67
C ALA A 260 1.35 1.15 -8.67
N ALA A 261 2.39 1.71 -8.02
CA ALA A 261 3.20 1.01 -7.03
C ALA A 261 2.42 0.67 -5.75
N GLU A 262 1.60 1.61 -5.22
CA GLU A 262 0.80 1.35 -4.02
C GLU A 262 -0.34 0.37 -4.25
N GLY A 263 -1.02 0.44 -5.39
CA GLY A 263 -2.05 -0.56 -5.74
C GLY A 263 -1.50 -1.98 -5.78
N SER A 264 -0.21 -2.16 -6.08
CA SER A 264 0.44 -3.47 -6.12
C SER A 264 1.08 -3.88 -4.79
N VAL A 265 1.49 -2.93 -3.93
CA VAL A 265 1.94 -3.20 -2.54
C VAL A 265 0.81 -3.87 -1.75
N PHE A 266 -0.37 -3.26 -1.73
CA PHE A 266 -1.58 -3.83 -1.09
C PHE A 266 -2.10 -5.10 -1.78
N SER A 267 -1.78 -5.31 -3.05
CA SER A 267 -2.19 -6.50 -3.80
C SER A 267 -1.51 -7.77 -3.30
N MET A 268 -0.21 -7.74 -2.92
CA MET A 268 0.55 -8.93 -2.55
C MET A 268 0.02 -9.57 -1.26
N ALA A 269 -0.07 -8.82 -0.16
CA ALA A 269 -0.58 -9.34 1.11
C ALA A 269 -2.04 -9.81 0.97
N THR A 270 -2.87 -9.03 0.28
CA THR A 270 -4.25 -9.42 -0.03
C THR A 270 -4.33 -10.73 -0.81
N THR A 271 -3.45 -10.93 -1.80
CA THR A 271 -3.39 -12.17 -2.59
C THR A 271 -2.97 -13.35 -1.73
N ILE A 272 -1.94 -13.19 -0.89
CA ILE A 272 -1.48 -14.23 0.05
C ILE A 272 -2.59 -14.60 1.03
N ILE A 273 -3.28 -13.62 1.63
CA ILE A 273 -4.44 -13.83 2.50
C ILE A 273 -5.52 -14.64 1.76
N GLY A 274 -5.82 -14.28 0.52
CA GLY A 274 -6.77 -14.98 -0.34
C GLY A 274 -6.39 -16.44 -0.59
N ILE A 275 -5.12 -16.72 -0.89
CA ILE A 275 -4.60 -18.07 -1.11
C ILE A 275 -4.69 -18.91 0.18
N LEU A 276 -4.32 -18.32 1.32
CA LEU A 276 -4.25 -19.01 2.60
C LEU A 276 -5.59 -19.03 3.38
N ARG A 277 -6.66 -18.42 2.89
CA ARG A 277 -7.94 -18.20 3.60
C ARG A 277 -8.61 -19.44 4.20
N ASN A 278 -8.39 -20.61 3.58
CA ASN A 278 -9.01 -21.88 3.99
C ASN A 278 -8.07 -22.74 4.86
N ARG A 279 -6.89 -22.23 5.23
CA ARG A 279 -5.92 -22.92 6.07
C ARG A 279 -6.01 -22.42 7.50
N THR A 280 -5.93 -23.34 8.46
CA THR A 280 -5.86 -23.01 9.89
C THR A 280 -4.40 -23.06 10.34
N PHE A 281 -3.96 -22.04 11.07
CA PHE A 281 -2.61 -21.94 11.61
C PHE A 281 -2.67 -21.90 13.14
N PHE A 282 -1.76 -22.60 13.79
CA PHE A 282 -1.71 -22.73 15.25
C PHE A 282 -0.53 -21.96 15.87
N THR A 283 0.40 -21.48 15.06
CA THR A 283 1.54 -20.64 15.49
C THR A 283 1.84 -19.60 14.43
N PHE A 284 2.39 -18.45 14.86
CA PHE A 284 2.87 -17.40 13.94
C PHE A 284 4.00 -17.92 13.04
N GLU A 285 4.84 -18.81 13.56
CA GLU A 285 5.90 -19.45 12.77
C GLU A 285 5.34 -20.26 11.60
N SER A 286 4.32 -21.09 11.84
CA SER A 286 3.66 -21.89 10.79
C SER A 286 2.96 -20.99 9.75
N LEU A 287 2.35 -19.88 10.18
CA LEU A 287 1.74 -18.91 9.30
C LEU A 287 2.82 -18.21 8.46
N ASN A 288 3.87 -17.69 9.07
CA ASN A 288 4.95 -16.99 8.36
C ASN A 288 5.68 -17.90 7.38
N LYS A 289 5.87 -19.18 7.71
CA LYS A 289 6.42 -20.15 6.77
C LYS A 289 5.53 -20.36 5.53
N ALA A 290 4.21 -20.39 5.71
CA ALA A 290 3.27 -20.47 4.61
C ALA A 290 3.25 -19.16 3.77
N ILE A 291 3.26 -17.99 4.42
CA ILE A 291 3.38 -16.68 3.77
C ILE A 291 4.66 -16.62 2.93
N TYR A 292 5.80 -17.03 3.48
CA TYR A 292 7.09 -17.03 2.78
C TYR A 292 7.07 -17.88 1.51
N ILE A 293 6.44 -19.06 1.55
CA ILE A 293 6.30 -19.93 0.38
C ILE A 293 5.47 -19.25 -0.71
N GLU A 294 4.29 -18.72 -0.38
CA GLU A 294 3.40 -18.10 -1.35
C GLU A 294 3.96 -16.76 -1.86
N MET A 295 4.58 -15.97 -1.00
CA MET A 295 5.29 -14.74 -1.38
C MET A 295 6.39 -15.01 -2.40
N ASN A 296 7.21 -16.06 -2.20
CA ASN A 296 8.25 -16.41 -3.17
C ASN A 296 7.69 -16.89 -4.51
N LYS A 297 6.56 -17.62 -4.52
CA LYS A 297 5.87 -17.97 -5.76
C LYS A 297 5.45 -16.70 -6.51
N LEU A 298 4.74 -15.80 -5.83
CA LEU A 298 4.24 -14.54 -6.41
C LEU A 298 5.39 -13.62 -6.89
N ASN A 299 6.51 -13.60 -6.16
CA ASN A 299 7.70 -12.85 -6.57
C ASN A 299 8.39 -13.45 -7.82
N ASN A 300 8.21 -14.73 -8.08
CA ASN A 300 8.74 -15.43 -9.27
C ASN A 300 7.74 -15.46 -10.45
N GLU A 301 6.47 -15.07 -10.26
CA GLU A 301 5.50 -14.98 -11.35
C GLU A 301 5.90 -13.91 -12.35
N GLU A 302 5.77 -14.25 -13.64
CA GLU A 302 6.04 -13.34 -14.74
C GLU A 302 5.06 -12.15 -14.75
N PHE A 303 5.54 -10.98 -15.10
CA PHE A 303 4.69 -9.82 -15.29
C PHE A 303 3.81 -9.96 -16.54
N GLN A 304 2.57 -9.53 -16.47
CA GLN A 304 1.65 -9.54 -17.63
C GLN A 304 2.02 -8.53 -18.72
N LYS A 305 2.72 -7.44 -18.38
CA LYS A 305 2.98 -6.28 -19.26
C LYS A 305 4.46 -5.91 -19.38
N ARG A 306 5.35 -6.66 -18.75
CA ARG A 306 6.79 -6.44 -18.72
C ARG A 306 7.46 -7.82 -18.75
N GLU A 307 8.64 -7.93 -19.36
CA GLU A 307 9.44 -9.14 -19.30
C GLU A 307 9.98 -9.41 -17.90
N GLY A 308 10.11 -10.67 -17.54
CA GLY A 308 10.63 -11.15 -16.27
C GLY A 308 9.62 -11.14 -15.13
N SER A 309 10.13 -11.39 -13.94
CA SER A 309 9.40 -11.44 -12.69
C SER A 309 9.92 -10.35 -11.72
N ARG A 310 9.20 -10.11 -10.62
CA ARG A 310 9.65 -9.18 -9.56
C ARG A 310 11.08 -9.54 -9.10
N LYS A 311 11.32 -10.81 -8.86
CA LYS A 311 12.62 -11.31 -8.42
C LYS A 311 13.71 -11.19 -9.49
N SER A 312 13.41 -11.51 -10.75
CA SER A 312 14.41 -11.41 -11.83
C SER A 312 14.82 -9.96 -12.07
N VAL A 313 13.85 -9.05 -12.09
CA VAL A 313 14.13 -7.61 -12.22
C VAL A 313 14.94 -7.09 -11.03
N TYR A 314 14.58 -7.50 -9.80
CA TYR A 314 15.38 -7.17 -8.63
C TYR A 314 16.83 -7.63 -8.76
N MET A 315 17.03 -8.90 -9.08
CA MET A 315 18.38 -9.50 -9.17
C MET A 315 19.25 -8.91 -10.27
N ASN A 316 18.65 -8.56 -11.41
CA ASN A 316 19.37 -8.12 -12.60
C ASN A 316 19.55 -6.60 -12.68
N GLU A 317 18.61 -5.83 -12.13
CA GLU A 317 18.54 -4.39 -12.39
C GLU A 317 18.56 -3.53 -11.11
N GLU A 318 18.29 -4.09 -9.91
CA GLU A 318 18.13 -3.29 -8.68
C GLU A 318 19.09 -3.66 -7.57
N LYS A 319 19.46 -4.91 -7.41
CA LYS A 319 20.26 -5.42 -6.31
C LYS A 319 21.60 -4.68 -6.13
N ASP A 320 22.28 -4.38 -7.21
CA ASP A 320 23.60 -3.72 -7.19
C ASP A 320 23.52 -2.25 -6.77
N TYR A 321 22.32 -1.65 -6.76
CA TYR A 321 22.07 -0.30 -6.27
C TYR A 321 21.68 -0.25 -4.80
N MET A 322 21.47 -1.41 -4.16
CA MET A 322 21.19 -1.48 -2.73
C MET A 322 22.48 -1.30 -1.92
N ASN A 323 22.39 -0.59 -0.79
CA ASN A 323 23.50 -0.53 0.16
C ASN A 323 23.65 -1.90 0.85
N PRO A 324 24.89 -2.36 1.12
CA PRO A 324 25.11 -3.62 1.81
C PRO A 324 24.58 -3.57 3.24
N LEU A 325 24.19 -4.74 3.76
CA LEU A 325 23.83 -4.89 5.17
C LEU A 325 25.07 -4.73 6.06
N PRO A 326 24.93 -4.12 7.26
CA PRO A 326 25.94 -4.21 8.30
C PRO A 326 26.23 -5.67 8.68
N GLU A 327 27.42 -5.92 9.25
CA GLU A 327 27.85 -7.26 9.69
C GLU A 327 26.90 -7.90 10.71
N HIS A 328 26.29 -7.07 11.56
CA HIS A 328 25.30 -7.50 12.53
C HIS A 328 23.96 -6.82 12.27
N PRO A 329 22.81 -7.47 12.54
CA PRO A 329 21.51 -6.81 12.48
C PRO A 329 21.38 -5.74 13.57
N PHE A 330 20.52 -4.75 13.34
CA PHE A 330 20.19 -3.73 14.34
C PHE A 330 19.59 -4.38 15.59
N GLU A 331 20.13 -4.04 16.76
CA GLU A 331 19.58 -4.47 18.03
C GLU A 331 18.60 -3.43 18.58
N LEU A 332 17.34 -3.83 18.72
CA LEU A 332 16.29 -2.96 19.24
C LEU A 332 16.60 -2.50 20.66
N SER A 333 16.58 -1.21 20.90
CA SER A 333 16.73 -0.61 22.20
C SER A 333 15.45 0.04 22.70
N GLU A 334 15.19 -0.08 23.99
CA GLU A 334 14.15 0.67 24.69
C GLU A 334 14.79 1.88 25.41
N TRP A 335 14.14 3.03 25.27
CA TRP A 335 14.55 4.23 25.97
C TRP A 335 13.64 4.52 27.16
N LYS A 336 14.23 4.71 28.33
CA LYS A 336 13.53 5.07 29.57
C LYS A 336 14.17 6.29 30.21
N MET A 337 13.37 7.04 30.98
CA MET A 337 13.87 8.13 31.81
C MET A 337 13.95 7.64 33.24
N ALA A 338 15.04 7.94 33.93
CA ALA A 338 15.20 7.64 35.35
C ALA A 338 15.82 8.83 36.08
N THR A 339 15.54 8.95 37.40
CA THR A 339 16.21 9.93 38.26
C THR A 339 17.25 9.22 39.10
N VAL A 340 18.45 9.77 39.14
CA VAL A 340 19.56 9.21 39.96
C VAL A 340 19.24 9.48 41.42
N GLN A 341 19.10 8.42 42.22
CA GLN A 341 18.76 8.45 43.63
C GLN A 341 19.96 8.91 44.48
N LEU A 342 19.74 9.24 45.76
CA LEU A 342 20.80 9.66 46.69
C LEU A 342 21.90 8.60 46.90
N ASN A 343 21.56 7.34 46.71
CA ASN A 343 22.50 6.22 46.74
C ASN A 343 23.23 6.02 45.40
N TYR A 344 23.23 7.04 44.51
CA TYR A 344 23.88 7.02 43.19
C TYR A 344 23.43 5.87 42.28
N HIS A 345 22.21 5.34 42.45
CA HIS A 345 21.61 4.34 41.56
C HIS A 345 20.37 4.88 40.85
N ILE A 346 20.12 4.32 39.69
CA ILE A 346 18.83 4.42 39.02
C ILE A 346 18.11 3.09 39.14
N GLN A 347 16.79 3.11 39.24
CA GLN A 347 15.99 1.90 39.15
C GLN A 347 15.34 1.80 37.78
N VAL A 348 15.66 0.74 37.05
CA VAL A 348 15.08 0.43 35.73
C VAL A 348 14.67 -1.02 35.72
N GLU A 349 13.40 -1.30 35.34
CA GLU A 349 12.80 -2.64 35.33
C GLU A 349 12.95 -3.40 36.66
N LYS A 350 12.87 -2.67 37.75
CA LYS A 350 13.03 -3.19 39.11
C LYS A 350 14.43 -3.71 39.43
N MET A 351 15.43 -3.31 38.66
CA MET A 351 16.86 -3.54 38.89
C MET A 351 17.56 -2.20 39.14
N ASN A 352 18.65 -2.19 39.93
CA ASN A 352 19.36 -1.01 40.32
C ASN A 352 20.74 -0.98 39.67
N TYR A 353 21.08 0.15 39.02
CA TYR A 353 22.33 0.35 38.31
C TYR A 353 23.03 1.61 38.82
N SER A 354 24.30 1.53 39.20
CA SER A 354 25.04 2.67 39.71
C SER A 354 25.37 3.68 38.61
N ILE A 355 25.31 4.93 38.96
CA ILE A 355 25.62 6.09 38.09
C ILE A 355 26.69 6.90 38.81
N PRO A 356 27.66 7.55 38.15
CA PRO A 356 28.61 8.42 38.80
C PRO A 356 27.92 9.41 39.74
N TYR A 357 28.34 9.52 40.98
CA TYR A 357 27.67 10.26 42.06
C TYR A 357 27.43 11.74 41.74
N GLU A 358 28.18 12.31 40.79
CA GLU A 358 28.02 13.68 40.29
C GLU A 358 26.65 13.95 39.65
N TYR A 359 25.95 12.89 39.26
CA TYR A 359 24.63 12.95 38.65
C TYR A 359 23.48 12.70 39.62
N VAL A 360 23.75 12.58 40.92
CA VAL A 360 22.67 12.45 41.94
C VAL A 360 21.67 13.57 41.83
N GLY A 361 20.38 13.20 41.86
CA GLY A 361 19.24 14.11 41.70
C GLY A 361 18.95 14.52 40.23
N LYS A 362 19.79 14.17 39.26
CA LYS A 362 19.57 14.49 37.85
C LYS A 362 18.70 13.45 37.17
N ARG A 363 17.93 13.88 36.19
CA ARG A 363 17.16 13.01 35.32
C ARG A 363 18.03 12.61 34.12
N VAL A 364 18.15 11.29 33.89
CA VAL A 364 19.01 10.67 32.87
C VAL A 364 18.18 9.85 31.90
N GLU A 365 18.68 9.74 30.67
CA GLU A 365 18.12 8.84 29.65
C GLU A 365 18.81 7.49 29.72
N VAL A 366 18.05 6.40 29.70
CA VAL A 366 18.55 5.04 29.82
C VAL A 366 18.17 4.26 28.56
N LYS A 367 19.18 3.79 27.83
CA LYS A 367 19.04 2.90 26.69
C LYS A 367 19.18 1.46 27.15
N LEU A 368 18.16 0.66 26.94
CA LEU A 368 18.11 -0.76 27.28
C LEU A 368 18.19 -1.59 26.00
N THR A 369 19.21 -2.39 25.85
CA THR A 369 19.28 -3.46 24.85
C THR A 369 18.99 -4.81 25.49
N LYS A 370 19.12 -5.90 24.74
CA LYS A 370 19.02 -7.24 25.31
C LYS A 370 20.06 -7.47 26.42
N ASP A 371 21.29 -7.02 26.22
CA ASP A 371 22.42 -7.37 27.09
C ASP A 371 22.97 -6.19 27.90
N THR A 372 22.62 -4.95 27.54
CA THR A 372 23.25 -3.76 28.15
C THR A 372 22.23 -2.72 28.62
N VAL A 373 22.65 -1.97 29.64
CA VAL A 373 21.99 -0.76 30.15
C VAL A 373 22.99 0.38 30.01
N THR A 374 22.74 1.28 29.06
CA THR A 374 23.60 2.44 28.80
C THR A 374 22.89 3.71 29.23
N VAL A 375 23.57 4.55 29.97
CA VAL A 375 22.97 5.77 30.56
C VAL A 375 23.58 7.00 29.95
N TYR A 376 22.72 7.95 29.62
CA TYR A 376 23.09 9.22 28.98
C TYR A 376 22.59 10.42 29.79
N TYR A 377 23.42 11.45 29.82
CA TYR A 377 23.02 12.76 30.34
C TYR A 377 23.37 13.84 29.31
N LYS A 378 22.35 14.65 28.91
CA LYS A 378 22.50 15.66 27.85
C LYS A 378 23.18 15.12 26.59
N LYS A 379 22.72 13.96 26.11
CA LYS A 379 23.23 13.22 24.94
C LYS A 379 24.63 12.60 25.11
N ASN A 380 25.34 12.81 26.20
CA ASN A 380 26.62 12.18 26.48
C ASN A 380 26.43 10.88 27.25
N GLN A 381 27.06 9.79 26.79
CA GLN A 381 27.11 8.54 27.54
C GLN A 381 27.92 8.75 28.83
N ILE A 382 27.32 8.42 29.97
CA ILE A 382 27.98 8.60 31.31
C ILE A 382 28.40 7.27 31.93
N CYS A 383 27.66 6.18 31.65
CA CYS A 383 28.06 4.84 32.06
C CYS A 383 27.33 3.75 31.27
N GLN A 384 27.83 2.51 31.43
CA GLN A 384 27.19 1.31 30.85
C GLN A 384 27.30 0.15 31.82
N HIS A 385 26.25 -0.67 31.90
CA HIS A 385 26.20 -1.88 32.72
C HIS A 385 25.73 -3.05 31.88
N LYS A 386 26.09 -4.28 32.30
CA LYS A 386 25.44 -5.49 31.84
C LYS A 386 24.03 -5.51 32.40
N ARG A 387 23.03 -5.81 31.55
CA ARG A 387 21.63 -5.88 31.96
C ARG A 387 21.43 -7.02 32.94
N LEU A 388 20.77 -6.76 34.05
CA LEU A 388 20.42 -7.75 35.05
C LEU A 388 19.05 -8.38 34.75
N TYR A 389 18.95 -9.68 35.01
CA TYR A 389 17.72 -10.46 34.88
C TYR A 389 17.50 -11.33 36.13
N GLY A 390 16.28 -11.76 36.35
CA GLY A 390 15.93 -12.66 37.45
C GLY A 390 15.22 -11.97 38.60
N HIS A 391 15.74 -12.12 39.84
CA HIS A 391 15.08 -11.55 41.02
C HIS A 391 15.06 -10.02 40.98
N ARG A 392 13.97 -9.42 41.48
CA ARG A 392 13.83 -7.97 41.60
C ARG A 392 14.83 -7.38 42.59
N ASN A 393 15.16 -6.11 42.43
CA ASN A 393 16.01 -5.32 43.32
C ASN A 393 17.49 -5.79 43.39
N GLN A 394 17.96 -6.49 42.35
CA GLN A 394 19.40 -6.71 42.22
C GLN A 394 20.14 -5.40 41.93
N TYR A 395 21.43 -5.35 42.30
CA TYR A 395 22.31 -4.20 42.13
C TYR A 395 23.45 -4.56 41.19
N SER A 396 23.71 -3.68 40.20
CA SER A 396 24.93 -3.63 39.43
C SER A 396 25.68 -2.36 39.80
N THR A 397 26.65 -2.49 40.72
CA THR A 397 27.38 -1.37 41.26
C THR A 397 28.82 -1.36 40.74
N ASN A 398 29.22 -0.23 40.15
CA ASN A 398 30.59 0.05 39.80
C ASN A 398 31.23 0.93 40.89
N GLU A 399 32.31 0.48 41.50
CA GLU A 399 32.98 1.20 42.58
C GLU A 399 33.50 2.59 42.15
N ALA A 400 33.86 2.76 40.87
CA ALA A 400 34.26 4.06 40.34
C ALA A 400 33.13 5.12 40.37
N HIS A 401 31.90 4.69 40.53
CA HIS A 401 30.74 5.59 40.63
C HIS A 401 30.49 6.16 42.04
N MET A 402 31.18 5.61 43.02
CA MET A 402 31.07 6.01 44.43
C MET A 402 31.94 7.22 44.77
N PRO A 403 31.47 8.13 45.65
CA PRO A 403 32.33 9.15 46.21
C PRO A 403 33.46 8.50 47.04
N LYS A 404 34.65 9.12 47.05
CA LYS A 404 35.84 8.57 47.68
C LYS A 404 35.67 8.15 49.16
N ASN A 405 34.90 8.90 49.91
CA ASN A 405 34.54 8.59 51.29
C ASN A 405 33.68 7.32 51.44
N HIS A 406 32.84 6.97 50.47
CA HIS A 406 32.05 5.73 50.50
C HIS A 406 32.88 4.51 50.10
N GLN A 407 33.89 4.67 49.25
CA GLN A 407 34.81 3.59 48.88
C GLN A 407 35.60 3.09 50.09
N LEU A 408 35.98 3.98 51.00
CA LEU A 408 36.70 3.64 52.22
C LEU A 408 35.92 2.82 53.22
N PHE A 409 34.57 2.94 53.25
CA PHE A 409 33.69 2.15 54.13
C PHE A 409 33.43 0.71 53.71
N GLN A 410 33.74 0.35 52.48
CA GLN A 410 33.59 -1.03 51.99
C GLN A 410 34.81 -1.94 52.28
N TRP A 411 35.89 -1.37 52.82
CA TRP A 411 37.14 -2.08 53.10
C TRP A 411 37.27 -2.48 54.58
N ASN A 412 36.18 -2.35 55.39
CA ASN A 412 36.16 -2.77 56.79
C ASN A 412 35.14 -3.94 56.99
#